data_bf552e88f1ea60b02aaa8832e83852bc
#
_entry.id   bf552e88f1ea60b02aaa8832e83852bc
#
_cell.length_a   1.000
_cell.length_b   1.000
_cell.length_c   1.000
_cell.angle_alpha   90.00
_cell.angle_beta   90.00
_cell.angle_gamma   90.00
#
_symmetry.space_group_name_H-M   'P 1'
#
loop_
_entity.id
_entity.type
_entity.pdbx_description
1 polymer ?
#
loop_
_entity_poly.entity_id
_entity_poly.type
_entity_poly.pdbx_seq_one_letter_code
_entity_poly.pdbx_strand_id
1 'polypeptide(L)'
;MSPEADHIPTKKRLILRFWQSTTGFWRTPRAWALLIFLISIMLLQLLVYYRLNFWNRDFFNAVERKDETAILAQAMRFVPYAAGSLALAIGSVWARMTTKREWREWLSSHLYDYWLEHGHCHRLQFMPGEHQTPEYRIAEDAKVATELPIDLLLGLLWSILSAITFIGILWSVGGDLPIAIFGHALTI
;
A
#
# COMPACT_ATOMS: atom_id res chain seq x y z
N MET A 1 -18.36 34.65 35.85
CA MET A 1 -17.32 35.12 34.92
C MET A 1 -16.44 33.93 34.64
N SER A 2 -16.74 33.21 33.60
CA SER A 2 -16.05 31.95 33.21
C SER A 2 -15.08 32.25 32.08
N PRO A 3 -13.79 32.02 32.25
CA PRO A 3 -12.82 32.05 31.17
C PRO A 3 -12.20 30.64 30.95
N GLU A 4 -13.00 29.71 30.45
CA GLU A 4 -12.45 28.38 30.17
C GLU A 4 -13.09 27.70 28.95
N ALA A 5 -13.45 28.50 27.93
CA ALA A 5 -14.05 28.01 26.70
C ALA A 5 -13.11 28.10 25.49
N ASP A 6 -11.77 28.12 25.65
CA ASP A 6 -10.90 28.45 24.53
C ASP A 6 -9.68 27.53 24.36
N HIS A 7 -9.84 26.20 24.38
CA HIS A 7 -8.77 25.29 23.99
C HIS A 7 -9.27 24.02 23.35
N ILE A 8 -10.26 24.10 22.44
CA ILE A 8 -10.45 23.02 21.46
C ILE A 8 -9.41 23.26 20.36
N PRO A 9 -8.36 22.44 20.28
CA PRO A 9 -7.36 22.63 19.23
C PRO A 9 -8.03 22.46 17.88
N THR A 10 -7.97 23.49 17.04
CA THR A 10 -8.53 23.51 15.69
C THR A 10 -8.08 22.22 14.97
N LYS A 11 -9.00 21.51 14.32
CA LYS A 11 -8.74 20.22 13.63
C LYS A 11 -7.43 20.20 12.82
N LYS A 12 -7.07 21.36 12.21
CA LYS A 12 -5.80 21.55 11.50
C LYS A 12 -4.56 21.40 12.39
N ARG A 13 -4.60 21.88 13.64
CA ARG A 13 -3.48 21.77 14.60
C ARG A 13 -3.32 20.33 15.11
N LEU A 14 -4.42 19.60 15.26
CA LEU A 14 -4.38 18.17 15.62
C LEU A 14 -3.76 17.34 14.51
N ILE A 15 -4.16 17.56 13.25
CA ILE A 15 -3.60 16.89 12.10
C ILE A 15 -2.10 17.18 11.93
N LEU A 16 -1.70 18.45 12.09
CA LEU A 16 -0.29 18.84 12.02
C LEU A 16 0.56 18.21 13.13
N ARG A 17 0.07 18.18 14.37
CA ARG A 17 0.77 17.52 15.47
C ARG A 17 0.86 16.01 15.25
N PHE A 18 -0.21 15.39 14.77
CA PHE A 18 -0.20 13.98 14.41
C PHE A 18 0.84 13.68 13.32
N TRP A 19 0.87 14.51 12.26
CA TRP A 19 1.89 14.38 11.21
C TRP A 19 3.31 14.56 11.74
N GLN A 20 3.54 15.53 12.59
CA GLN A 20 4.85 15.74 13.21
C GLN A 20 5.29 14.57 14.09
N SER A 21 4.36 13.99 14.86
CA SER A 21 4.64 12.81 15.69
C SER A 21 4.90 11.55 14.85
N THR A 22 4.21 11.37 13.73
CA THR A 22 4.34 10.19 12.86
C THR A 22 5.56 10.25 11.94
N THR A 23 6.06 11.44 11.60
CA THR A 23 7.22 11.61 10.70
C THR A 23 8.54 11.14 11.30
N GLY A 24 8.65 10.99 12.62
CA GLY A 24 9.85 10.48 13.29
C GLY A 24 10.24 9.06 12.85
N PHE A 25 9.27 8.18 12.62
CA PHE A 25 9.51 6.84 12.11
C PHE A 25 10.20 6.84 10.74
N TRP A 26 9.77 7.72 9.83
CA TRP A 26 10.30 7.81 8.47
C TRP A 26 11.73 8.40 8.39
N ARG A 27 12.30 8.83 9.51
CA ARG A 27 13.72 9.22 9.61
C ARG A 27 14.64 8.02 9.84
N THR A 28 14.10 6.87 10.17
CA THR A 28 14.90 5.67 10.41
C THR A 28 15.28 4.99 9.10
N PRO A 29 16.51 4.51 8.92
CA PRO A 29 16.91 3.81 7.70
C PRO A 29 16.13 2.51 7.47
N ARG A 30 15.62 1.90 8.54
CA ARG A 30 14.78 0.70 8.48
C ARG A 30 13.44 0.96 7.79
N ALA A 31 12.80 2.10 8.09
CA ALA A 31 11.54 2.47 7.45
C ALA A 31 11.69 2.63 5.93
N TRP A 32 12.78 3.27 5.50
CA TRP A 32 13.10 3.40 4.08
C TRP A 32 13.41 2.06 3.42
N ALA A 33 14.15 1.17 4.10
CA ALA A 33 14.43 -0.16 3.58
C ALA A 33 13.14 -0.97 3.36
N LEU A 34 12.20 -0.93 4.30
CA LEU A 34 10.89 -1.58 4.17
C LEU A 34 10.06 -0.98 3.05
N LEU A 35 10.06 0.35 2.91
CA LEU A 35 9.35 1.04 1.83
C LEU A 35 9.90 0.65 0.45
N ILE A 36 11.23 0.70 0.29
CA ILE A 36 11.90 0.32 -0.96
C ILE A 36 11.61 -1.16 -1.28
N PHE A 37 11.65 -2.02 -0.27
CA PHE A 37 11.35 -3.44 -0.43
C PHE A 37 9.89 -3.66 -0.88
N LEU A 38 8.93 -2.96 -0.27
CA LEU A 38 7.51 -2.99 -0.68
C LEU A 38 7.32 -2.52 -2.13
N ILE A 39 7.92 -1.38 -2.48
CA ILE A 39 7.83 -0.85 -3.86
C ILE A 39 8.47 -1.82 -4.84
N SER A 40 9.61 -2.43 -4.50
CA SER A 40 10.29 -3.42 -5.35
C SER A 40 9.41 -4.64 -5.60
N ILE A 41 8.75 -5.17 -4.56
CA ILE A 41 7.80 -6.28 -4.72
C ILE A 41 6.63 -5.87 -5.63
N MET A 42 6.08 -4.66 -5.45
CA MET A 42 4.98 -4.18 -6.29
C MET A 42 5.38 -4.08 -7.76
N LEU A 43 6.57 -3.56 -8.03
CA LEU A 43 7.09 -3.46 -9.41
C LEU A 43 7.36 -4.85 -10.01
N LEU A 44 7.90 -5.79 -9.23
CA LEU A 44 8.09 -7.18 -9.65
C LEU A 44 6.76 -7.87 -9.95
N GLN A 45 5.73 -7.67 -9.11
CA GLN A 45 4.39 -8.18 -9.39
C GLN A 45 3.84 -7.63 -10.70
N LEU A 46 4.00 -6.33 -10.94
CA LEU A 46 3.57 -5.69 -12.18
C LEU A 46 4.27 -6.28 -13.41
N LEU A 47 5.58 -6.53 -13.29
CA LEU A 47 6.36 -7.19 -14.35
C LEU A 47 5.84 -8.61 -14.64
N VAL A 48 5.53 -9.38 -13.60
CA VAL A 48 4.95 -10.72 -13.76
C VAL A 48 3.59 -10.65 -14.43
N TYR A 49 2.71 -9.70 -14.04
CA TYR A 49 1.42 -9.50 -14.70
C TYR A 49 1.58 -9.12 -16.19
N TYR A 50 2.52 -8.24 -16.48
CA TYR A 50 2.84 -7.87 -17.85
C TYR A 50 3.27 -9.11 -18.67
N ARG A 51 4.18 -9.93 -18.14
CA ARG A 51 4.64 -11.17 -18.79
C ARG A 51 3.53 -12.20 -18.96
N LEU A 52 2.67 -12.35 -17.95
CA LEU A 52 1.51 -13.25 -18.03
C LEU A 52 0.52 -12.82 -19.12
N ASN A 53 0.38 -11.54 -19.40
CA ASN A 53 -0.48 -11.05 -20.47
C ASN A 53 0.01 -11.51 -21.85
N PHE A 54 1.31 -11.43 -22.11
CA PHE A 54 1.89 -11.97 -23.34
C PHE A 54 1.83 -13.49 -23.40
N TRP A 55 2.10 -14.16 -22.28
CA TRP A 55 1.98 -15.62 -22.20
C TRP A 55 0.55 -16.08 -22.51
N ASN A 56 -0.48 -15.40 -21.99
CA ASN A 56 -1.88 -15.69 -22.30
C ASN A 56 -2.14 -15.63 -23.81
N ARG A 57 -1.70 -14.56 -24.47
CA ARG A 57 -1.85 -14.42 -25.92
C ARG A 57 -1.19 -15.57 -26.68
N ASP A 58 0.06 -15.90 -26.34
CA ASP A 58 0.83 -16.94 -27.01
C ASP A 58 0.23 -18.32 -26.77
N PHE A 59 -0.29 -18.56 -25.57
CA PHE A 59 -0.99 -19.81 -25.24
C PHE A 59 -2.27 -19.96 -26.05
N PHE A 60 -3.13 -18.94 -26.11
CA PHE A 60 -4.37 -19.00 -26.88
C PHE A 60 -4.12 -19.13 -28.37
N ASN A 61 -3.10 -18.49 -28.91
CA ASN A 61 -2.68 -18.64 -30.31
C ASN A 61 -2.22 -20.09 -30.60
N ALA A 62 -1.52 -20.75 -29.68
CA ALA A 62 -1.13 -22.13 -29.80
C ALA A 62 -2.36 -23.08 -29.78
N VAL A 63 -3.32 -22.81 -28.96
CA VAL A 63 -4.60 -23.56 -28.87
C VAL A 63 -5.40 -23.40 -30.15
N GLU A 64 -5.51 -22.19 -30.70
CA GLU A 64 -6.21 -21.92 -31.97
C GLU A 64 -5.59 -22.68 -33.15
N ARG A 65 -4.25 -22.74 -33.18
CA ARG A 65 -3.51 -23.49 -34.20
C ARG A 65 -3.51 -25.02 -34.01
N LYS A 66 -4.06 -25.49 -32.88
CA LYS A 66 -4.08 -26.92 -32.48
C LYS A 66 -2.69 -27.55 -32.45
N ASP A 67 -1.67 -26.76 -32.08
CA ASP A 67 -0.28 -27.23 -31.99
C ASP A 67 -0.05 -27.79 -30.58
N GLU A 68 -0.14 -29.11 -30.45
CA GLU A 68 0.04 -29.85 -29.20
C GLU A 68 1.39 -29.56 -28.53
N THR A 69 2.45 -29.47 -29.34
CA THR A 69 3.81 -29.25 -28.84
C THR A 69 3.97 -27.83 -28.26
N ALA A 70 3.41 -26.85 -28.94
CA ALA A 70 3.41 -25.48 -28.50
C ALA A 70 2.56 -25.29 -27.22
N ILE A 71 1.40 -25.95 -27.15
CA ILE A 71 0.53 -25.93 -25.96
C ILE A 71 1.27 -26.48 -24.75
N LEU A 72 1.92 -27.63 -24.86
CA LEU A 72 2.68 -28.25 -23.79
C LEU A 72 3.85 -27.36 -23.33
N ALA A 73 4.59 -26.79 -24.30
CA ALA A 73 5.69 -25.88 -24.00
C ALA A 73 5.20 -24.61 -23.22
N GLN A 74 4.08 -24.05 -23.61
CA GLN A 74 3.49 -22.91 -22.92
C GLN A 74 2.96 -23.27 -21.52
N ALA A 75 2.36 -24.47 -21.36
CA ALA A 75 1.95 -24.96 -20.05
C ALA A 75 3.13 -25.11 -19.08
N MET A 76 4.26 -25.62 -19.56
CA MET A 76 5.50 -25.72 -18.76
C MET A 76 6.06 -24.34 -18.38
N ARG A 77 5.96 -23.33 -19.26
CA ARG A 77 6.38 -21.96 -18.98
C ARG A 77 5.46 -21.26 -17.96
N PHE A 78 4.20 -21.68 -17.83
CA PHE A 78 3.27 -21.14 -16.85
C PHE A 78 3.71 -21.44 -15.42
N VAL A 79 4.25 -22.61 -15.14
CA VAL A 79 4.64 -23.06 -13.81
C VAL A 79 5.57 -22.06 -13.09
N PRO A 80 6.69 -21.62 -13.70
CA PRO A 80 7.56 -20.63 -13.03
C PRO A 80 6.89 -19.26 -12.87
N TYR A 81 6.01 -18.82 -13.77
CA TYR A 81 5.26 -17.58 -13.59
C TYR A 81 4.27 -17.68 -12.43
N ALA A 82 3.56 -18.80 -12.33
CA ALA A 82 2.62 -19.04 -11.22
C ALA A 82 3.36 -19.12 -9.87
N ALA A 83 4.45 -19.86 -9.80
CA ALA A 83 5.28 -19.97 -8.60
C ALA A 83 5.87 -18.61 -8.19
N GLY A 84 6.40 -17.85 -9.16
CA GLY A 84 6.92 -16.51 -8.93
C GLY A 84 5.86 -15.53 -8.44
N SER A 85 4.67 -15.52 -9.05
CA SER A 85 3.56 -14.66 -8.62
C SER A 85 3.09 -14.99 -7.21
N LEU A 86 3.02 -16.27 -6.85
CA LEU A 86 2.66 -16.71 -5.50
C LEU A 86 3.72 -16.29 -4.47
N ALA A 87 5.00 -16.47 -4.77
CA ALA A 87 6.09 -16.06 -3.88
C ALA A 87 6.08 -14.54 -3.65
N LEU A 88 5.86 -13.75 -4.70
CA LEU A 88 5.73 -12.30 -4.60
C LEU A 88 4.48 -11.88 -3.83
N ALA A 89 3.36 -12.59 -3.98
CA ALA A 89 2.14 -12.32 -3.22
C ALA A 89 2.37 -12.54 -1.71
N ILE A 90 2.98 -13.67 -1.34
CA ILE A 90 3.35 -13.96 0.06
C ILE A 90 4.32 -12.90 0.59
N GLY A 91 5.37 -12.56 -0.18
CA GLY A 91 6.34 -11.54 0.18
C GLY A 91 5.70 -10.16 0.38
N SER A 92 4.72 -9.78 -0.45
CA SER A 92 4.02 -8.50 -0.31
C SER A 92 3.18 -8.42 0.97
N VAL A 93 2.48 -9.50 1.32
CA VAL A 93 1.72 -9.58 2.58
C VAL A 93 2.65 -9.49 3.77
N TRP A 94 3.74 -10.26 3.76
CA TRP A 94 4.75 -10.22 4.83
C TRP A 94 5.36 -8.84 5.01
N ALA A 95 5.79 -8.22 3.92
CA ALA A 95 6.39 -6.89 3.95
C ALA A 95 5.42 -5.82 4.48
N ARG A 96 4.15 -5.88 4.03
CA ARG A 96 3.08 -4.97 4.49
C ARG A 96 2.81 -5.13 5.99
N MET A 97 2.66 -6.38 6.45
CA MET A 97 2.43 -6.65 7.88
C MET A 97 3.61 -6.21 8.75
N THR A 98 4.84 -6.45 8.29
CA THR A 98 6.05 -6.03 9.00
C THR A 98 6.14 -4.52 9.10
N THR A 99 5.89 -3.78 8.00
CA THR A 99 5.90 -2.33 8.00
C THR A 99 4.85 -1.74 8.96
N LYS A 100 3.62 -2.28 8.94
CA LYS A 100 2.56 -1.86 9.86
C LYS A 100 2.94 -2.10 11.32
N ARG A 101 3.51 -3.27 11.62
CA ARG A 101 3.91 -3.65 12.97
C ARG A 101 5.03 -2.75 13.48
N GLU A 102 6.09 -2.53 12.73
CA GLU A 102 7.22 -1.69 13.15
C GLU A 102 6.80 -0.22 13.33
N TRP A 103 5.97 0.29 12.45
CA TRP A 103 5.46 1.65 12.61
C TRP A 103 4.55 1.80 13.82
N ARG A 104 3.67 0.83 14.05
CA ARG A 104 2.81 0.81 15.25
C ARG A 104 3.61 0.70 16.54
N GLU A 105 4.62 -0.17 16.58
CA GLU A 105 5.50 -0.33 17.74
C GLU A 105 6.25 0.98 18.05
N TRP A 106 6.81 1.60 17.03
CA TRP A 106 7.47 2.88 17.17
C TRP A 106 6.51 3.97 17.67
N LEU A 107 5.31 4.08 17.09
CA LEU A 107 4.33 5.09 17.48
C LEU A 107 3.83 4.88 18.91
N SER A 108 3.53 3.63 19.26
CA SER A 108 3.07 3.28 20.61
C SER A 108 4.13 3.60 21.66
N SER A 109 5.40 3.21 21.40
CA SER A 109 6.51 3.54 22.31
C SER A 109 6.66 5.04 22.49
N HIS A 110 6.62 5.80 21.39
CA HIS A 110 6.73 7.26 21.45
C HIS A 110 5.57 7.92 22.24
N LEU A 111 4.35 7.41 22.10
CA LEU A 111 3.20 7.89 22.85
C LEU A 111 3.28 7.51 24.34
N TYR A 112 3.76 6.31 24.66
CA TYR A 112 3.96 5.87 26.04
C TYR A 112 5.06 6.70 26.73
N ASP A 113 6.18 6.95 26.06
CA ASP A 113 7.25 7.79 26.59
C ASP A 113 6.75 9.21 26.90
N TYR A 114 6.00 9.80 25.97
CA TYR A 114 5.36 11.11 26.17
C TYR A 114 4.38 11.12 27.35
N TRP A 115 3.61 10.04 27.51
CA TRP A 115 2.64 9.91 28.59
C TRP A 115 3.30 9.75 29.97
N LEU A 116 4.41 9.03 30.03
CA LEU A 116 5.14 8.80 31.28
C LEU A 116 6.01 10.00 31.70
N GLU A 117 6.69 10.63 30.75
CA GLU A 117 7.68 11.70 31.00
C GLU A 117 7.06 12.96 31.66
N HIS A 118 5.83 13.29 31.33
CA HIS A 118 5.17 14.52 31.79
C HIS A 118 4.22 14.33 32.98
N GLY A 119 4.22 13.16 33.63
CA GLY A 119 3.35 12.87 34.78
C GLY A 119 1.86 12.93 34.44
N HIS A 120 1.50 12.84 33.17
CA HIS A 120 0.11 12.86 32.72
C HIS A 120 -0.71 11.69 33.26
N CYS A 121 -0.06 10.57 33.58
CA CYS A 121 -0.68 9.41 34.24
C CYS A 121 -1.35 9.76 35.57
N HIS A 122 -0.75 10.63 36.38
CA HIS A 122 -1.34 11.05 37.66
C HIS A 122 -2.52 12.01 37.51
N ARG A 123 -2.51 12.85 36.47
CA ARG A 123 -3.62 13.81 36.24
C ARG A 123 -4.90 13.12 35.74
N LEU A 124 -4.79 12.06 34.96
CA LEU A 124 -5.93 11.30 34.44
C LEU A 124 -6.65 10.50 35.54
N GLN A 125 -5.95 10.07 36.60
CA GLN A 125 -6.52 9.34 37.73
C GLN A 125 -7.54 10.18 38.55
N PHE A 126 -7.45 11.50 38.48
CA PHE A 126 -8.32 12.42 39.19
C PHE A 126 -9.45 13.03 38.36
N MET A 127 -9.55 12.72 37.08
CA MET A 127 -10.64 13.18 36.22
C MET A 127 -11.79 12.18 36.23
N PRO A 128 -13.01 12.56 36.66
CA PRO A 128 -14.17 11.70 36.53
C PRO A 128 -14.59 11.61 35.06
N GLY A 129 -14.45 10.45 34.46
CA GLY A 129 -14.84 10.22 33.08
C GLY A 129 -14.49 8.81 32.60
N GLU A 130 -14.93 8.46 31.43
CA GLU A 130 -14.81 7.16 30.73
C GLU A 130 -13.36 6.75 30.38
N HIS A 131 -12.38 7.17 31.18
CA HIS A 131 -10.94 7.04 30.91
C HIS A 131 -10.32 5.83 31.65
N GLN A 132 -11.13 4.77 31.85
CA GLN A 132 -10.72 3.62 32.68
C GLN A 132 -9.57 2.78 32.09
N THR A 133 -9.21 2.95 30.80
CA THR A 133 -8.10 2.22 30.18
C THR A 133 -7.38 3.05 29.12
N PRO A 134 -6.61 4.09 29.51
CA PRO A 134 -5.89 4.93 28.56
C PRO A 134 -4.88 4.12 27.72
N GLU A 135 -4.32 3.07 28.28
CA GLU A 135 -3.38 2.14 27.61
C GLU A 135 -4.03 1.45 26.41
N TYR A 136 -5.26 0.96 26.58
CA TYR A 136 -6.00 0.32 25.49
C TYR A 136 -6.32 1.30 24.37
N ARG A 137 -6.73 2.53 24.69
CA ARG A 137 -6.99 3.58 23.69
C ARG A 137 -5.74 3.94 22.91
N ILE A 138 -4.62 4.15 23.58
CA ILE A 138 -3.34 4.46 22.92
C ILE A 138 -2.97 3.34 21.93
N ALA A 139 -3.12 2.08 22.34
CA ALA A 139 -2.83 0.94 21.48
C ALA A 139 -3.77 0.83 20.26
N GLU A 140 -5.08 1.05 20.46
CA GLU A 140 -6.08 0.95 19.38
C GLU A 140 -5.96 2.15 18.43
N ASP A 141 -5.82 3.37 18.94
CA ASP A 141 -5.62 4.57 18.12
C ASP A 141 -4.32 4.50 17.33
N ALA A 142 -3.23 4.01 17.93
CA ALA A 142 -1.97 3.79 17.22
C ALA A 142 -2.11 2.75 16.09
N LYS A 143 -2.91 1.70 16.30
CA LYS A 143 -3.19 0.69 15.28
C LYS A 143 -3.93 1.31 14.09
N VAL A 144 -5.04 1.98 14.33
CA VAL A 144 -5.83 2.63 13.26
C VAL A 144 -4.99 3.68 12.53
N ALA A 145 -4.23 4.48 13.27
CA ALA A 145 -3.38 5.54 12.74
C ALA A 145 -2.24 5.02 11.84
N THR A 146 -1.80 3.79 12.02
CA THR A 146 -0.71 3.19 11.23
C THR A 146 -1.21 2.28 10.11
N GLU A 147 -2.32 1.59 10.29
CA GLU A 147 -2.85 0.64 9.30
C GLU A 147 -3.51 1.34 8.10
N LEU A 148 -4.41 2.28 8.37
CA LEU A 148 -5.18 2.97 7.32
C LEU A 148 -4.32 3.74 6.32
N PRO A 149 -3.34 4.57 6.73
CA PRO A 149 -2.52 5.31 5.77
C PRO A 149 -1.66 4.41 4.89
N ILE A 150 -1.11 3.31 5.44
CA ILE A 150 -0.33 2.35 4.66
C ILE A 150 -1.19 1.67 3.61
N ASP A 151 -2.37 1.18 3.99
CA ASP A 151 -3.27 0.51 3.05
C ASP A 151 -3.74 1.45 1.95
N LEU A 152 -4.08 2.68 2.30
CA LEU A 152 -4.51 3.69 1.35
C LEU A 152 -3.39 4.07 0.37
N LEU A 153 -2.20 4.35 0.87
CA LEU A 153 -1.05 4.72 0.04
C LEU A 153 -0.63 3.58 -0.89
N LEU A 154 -0.54 2.35 -0.37
CA LEU A 154 -0.18 1.19 -1.19
C LEU A 154 -1.28 0.85 -2.19
N GLY A 155 -2.56 0.96 -1.81
CA GLY A 155 -3.68 0.75 -2.72
C GLY A 155 -3.72 1.79 -3.84
N LEU A 156 -3.51 3.06 -3.52
CA LEU A 156 -3.44 4.15 -4.50
C LEU A 156 -2.26 3.96 -5.46
N LEU A 157 -1.07 3.66 -4.92
CA LEU A 157 0.12 3.40 -5.73
C LEU A 157 -0.09 2.21 -6.66
N TRP A 158 -0.67 1.11 -6.17
CA TRP A 158 -1.01 -0.05 -6.97
C TRP A 158 -1.99 0.30 -8.10
N SER A 159 -3.04 1.05 -7.80
CA SER A 159 -4.04 1.46 -8.80
C SER A 159 -3.43 2.32 -9.91
N ILE A 160 -2.57 3.28 -9.55
CA ILE A 160 -1.87 4.14 -10.53
C ILE A 160 -0.94 3.30 -11.41
N LEU A 161 -0.10 2.47 -10.80
CA LEU A 161 0.84 1.62 -11.54
C LEU A 161 0.12 0.63 -12.45
N SER A 162 -0.96 0.02 -11.97
CA SER A 162 -1.80 -0.89 -12.75
C SER A 162 -2.45 -0.17 -13.93
N ALA A 163 -2.99 1.03 -13.73
CA ALA A 163 -3.58 1.84 -14.79
C ALA A 163 -2.55 2.21 -15.87
N ILE A 164 -1.36 2.65 -15.47
CA ILE A 164 -0.26 2.97 -16.40
C ILE A 164 0.13 1.72 -17.23
N THR A 165 0.25 0.57 -16.57
CA THR A 165 0.58 -0.68 -17.25
C THR A 165 -0.50 -1.08 -18.24
N PHE A 166 -1.77 -0.97 -17.84
CA PHE A 166 -2.91 -1.30 -18.70
C PHE A 166 -2.98 -0.39 -19.92
N ILE A 167 -2.78 0.91 -19.73
CA ILE A 167 -2.70 1.89 -20.84
C ILE A 167 -1.53 1.56 -21.76
N GLY A 168 -0.37 1.21 -21.20
CA GLY A 168 0.80 0.80 -21.99
C GLY A 168 0.56 -0.46 -22.82
N ILE A 169 -0.10 -1.48 -22.26
CA ILE A 169 -0.48 -2.69 -22.98
C ILE A 169 -1.50 -2.34 -24.08
N LEU A 170 -2.52 -1.55 -23.76
CA LEU A 170 -3.54 -1.16 -24.72
C LEU A 170 -2.93 -0.40 -25.89
N TRP A 171 -2.00 0.51 -25.60
CA TRP A 171 -1.26 1.25 -26.64
C TRP A 171 -0.42 0.33 -27.51
N SER A 172 0.26 -0.65 -26.93
CA SER A 172 1.10 -1.59 -27.67
C SER A 172 0.31 -2.58 -28.53
N VAL A 173 -0.93 -2.88 -28.15
CA VAL A 173 -1.82 -3.81 -28.89
C VAL A 173 -2.75 -3.06 -29.85
N GLY A 174 -3.20 -1.86 -29.46
CA GLY A 174 -4.18 -1.08 -30.20
C GLY A 174 -3.60 0.01 -31.10
N GLY A 175 -2.29 0.22 -31.10
CA GLY A 175 -1.63 1.30 -31.85
C GLY A 175 -1.78 1.25 -33.37
N ASP A 176 -2.26 0.14 -33.93
CA ASP A 176 -2.51 -0.04 -35.37
C ASP A 176 -4.02 -0.02 -35.73
N LEU A 177 -4.90 0.29 -34.80
CA LEU A 177 -6.33 0.35 -35.08
C LEU A 177 -6.70 1.74 -35.63
N PRO A 178 -7.20 1.84 -36.88
CA PRO A 178 -7.73 3.11 -37.38
C PRO A 178 -9.01 3.44 -36.64
N ILE A 179 -8.95 4.38 -35.72
CA ILE A 179 -10.13 4.87 -35.01
C ILE A 179 -10.81 5.89 -35.91
N ALA A 180 -11.90 5.46 -36.55
CA ALA A 180 -12.78 6.36 -37.31
C ALA A 180 -13.73 7.07 -36.32
N ILE A 181 -13.37 8.25 -35.87
CA ILE A 181 -14.27 9.14 -35.13
C ILE A 181 -14.77 10.23 -36.10
N PHE A 182 -16.08 10.28 -36.32
CA PHE A 182 -16.75 11.28 -37.18
C PHE A 182 -16.23 11.38 -38.62
N GLY A 183 -15.85 10.24 -39.24
CA GLY A 183 -15.48 10.23 -40.65
C GLY A 183 -14.05 10.68 -41.01
N HIS A 184 -13.22 10.94 -40.01
CA HIS A 184 -11.79 11.19 -40.18
C HIS A 184 -10.99 10.04 -39.59
N ALA A 185 -10.22 9.33 -40.44
CA ALA A 185 -9.27 8.31 -40.00
C ALA A 185 -8.02 9.01 -39.44
N LEU A 186 -7.85 8.97 -38.12
CA LEU A 186 -6.61 9.33 -37.44
C LEU A 186 -5.83 8.05 -37.23
N THR A 187 -4.77 7.83 -38.00
CA THR A 187 -3.69 6.86 -37.68
C THR A 187 -2.79 7.50 -36.63
N ILE A 188 -2.75 6.93 -35.45
CA ILE A 188 -1.79 7.29 -34.40
C ILE A 188 -0.67 6.27 -34.42
#